data_526010f2903411af0761d5e6ce654835
#
_entry.id   526010f2903411af0761d5e6ce654835
#
_cell.length_a   1.000
_cell.length_b   1.000
_cell.length_c   1.000
_cell.angle_alpha   90.00
_cell.angle_beta   90.00
_cell.angle_gamma   90.00
#
_symmetry.space_group_name_H-M   'P 1'
#
loop_
_entity.id
_entity.type
_entity.pdbx_description
1 polymer ?
#
loop_
_entity_poly.entity_id
_entity_poly.type
_entity_poly.pdbx_seq_one_letter_code
_entity_poly.pdbx_strand_id
1 'polypeptide(L)'
;MKLLHLSDIHLTAPGATIGGRDPRANFERALAHALRDHHDAELMVITGDLSDWGDLTDYQWLRQRLDEYPLPVRLCIGNHDRRAAFLSVFPDLADENGFVQGIHDTAAGRCLFLDTAHPETHAGRYCEDRLGWLEARLAEHDGPFLLFMHHNPMPVHLAPFDQIRLLDEAPFRQLVGRHRAKIRHVFFGHCHLPLAGSVAGIPASSLRGTNHASFPLFSETRLLSASDLPQAYGVVFFGDDYVTVHMVEFGYDGPIRVEGSPDYKAWDRETMAR
;
A
#
# COMPACT_ATOMS: atom_id res chain seq x y z
N MET A 1 12.17 13.67 0.60
CA MET A 1 10.93 13.28 1.31
C MET A 1 10.98 11.82 1.71
N LYS A 2 10.42 11.46 2.88
CA LYS A 2 10.22 10.08 3.35
C LYS A 2 8.72 9.82 3.54
N LEU A 3 8.22 8.69 3.06
CA LEU A 3 6.83 8.25 3.18
C LEU A 3 6.80 6.82 3.74
N LEU A 4 5.78 6.51 4.54
CA LEU A 4 5.49 5.16 5.01
C LEU A 4 4.32 4.59 4.20
N HIS A 5 4.50 3.37 3.69
CA HIS A 5 3.48 2.65 2.93
C HIS A 5 3.08 1.38 3.69
N LEU A 6 1.88 1.36 4.23
CA LEU A 6 1.25 0.20 4.82
C LEU A 6 0.15 -0.33 3.89
N SER A 7 -0.21 -1.59 4.02
CA SER A 7 -1.33 -2.19 3.28
C SER A 7 -1.87 -3.40 4.00
N ASP A 8 -3.11 -3.76 3.72
CA ASP A 8 -3.67 -5.06 4.09
C ASP A 8 -3.60 -5.28 5.62
N ILE A 9 -4.14 -4.33 6.38
CA ILE A 9 -4.14 -4.38 7.85
C ILE A 9 -5.21 -5.33 8.39
N HIS A 10 -6.30 -5.56 7.64
CA HIS A 10 -7.36 -6.55 7.89
C HIS A 10 -7.87 -6.54 9.33
N LEU A 11 -8.23 -5.37 9.85
CA LEU A 11 -8.76 -5.25 11.21
C LEU A 11 -9.97 -6.16 11.40
N THR A 12 -10.06 -6.76 12.58
CA THR A 12 -11.14 -7.65 12.99
C THR A 12 -11.67 -7.26 14.37
N ALA A 13 -12.77 -7.87 14.79
CA ALA A 13 -13.27 -7.73 16.16
C ALA A 13 -12.16 -8.04 17.19
N PRO A 14 -12.17 -7.40 18.36
CA PRO A 14 -11.16 -7.62 19.40
C PRO A 14 -11.01 -9.09 19.76
N GLY A 15 -9.76 -9.60 19.71
CA GLY A 15 -9.42 -10.98 20.01
C GLY A 15 -9.65 -11.99 18.86
N ALA A 16 -10.24 -11.57 17.73
CA ALA A 16 -10.30 -12.41 16.54
C ALA A 16 -8.94 -12.42 15.82
N THR A 17 -8.61 -13.56 15.21
CA THR A 17 -7.31 -13.75 14.55
C THR A 17 -7.48 -14.22 13.11
N ILE A 18 -6.49 -13.89 12.26
CA ILE A 18 -6.36 -14.39 10.89
C ILE A 18 -5.05 -15.17 10.82
N GLY A 19 -5.12 -16.47 10.52
CA GLY A 19 -3.94 -17.33 10.51
C GLY A 19 -3.19 -17.34 11.86
N GLY A 20 -3.91 -17.23 12.98
CA GLY A 20 -3.33 -17.18 14.33
C GLY A 20 -2.73 -15.81 14.73
N ARG A 21 -2.86 -14.78 13.90
CA ARG A 21 -2.37 -13.41 14.15
C ARG A 21 -3.50 -12.50 14.52
N ASP A 22 -3.29 -11.64 15.51
CA ASP A 22 -4.22 -10.56 15.90
C ASP A 22 -3.93 -9.31 15.05
N PRO A 23 -4.85 -8.91 14.14
CA PRO A 23 -4.62 -7.78 13.25
C PRO A 23 -4.48 -6.44 13.99
N ARG A 24 -5.23 -6.25 15.08
CA ARG A 24 -5.13 -5.03 15.89
C ARG A 24 -3.78 -4.92 16.56
N ALA A 25 -3.30 -6.01 17.17
CA ALA A 25 -1.98 -6.06 17.79
C ALA A 25 -0.86 -5.85 16.76
N ASN A 26 -0.99 -6.42 15.56
CA ASN A 26 -0.03 -6.22 14.48
C ASN A 26 -0.01 -4.77 13.98
N PHE A 27 -1.18 -4.15 13.82
CA PHE A 27 -1.25 -2.75 13.42
C PHE A 27 -0.65 -1.81 14.46
N GLU A 28 -0.94 -2.01 15.76
CA GLU A 28 -0.30 -1.27 16.85
C GLU A 28 1.23 -1.42 16.86
N ARG A 29 1.73 -2.64 16.65
CA ARG A 29 3.18 -2.88 16.52
C ARG A 29 3.79 -2.15 15.33
N ALA A 30 3.09 -2.15 14.16
CA ALA A 30 3.53 -1.43 12.98
C ALA A 30 3.60 0.08 13.23
N LEU A 31 2.56 0.67 13.84
CA LEU A 31 2.52 2.09 14.18
C LEU A 31 3.63 2.47 15.16
N ALA A 32 3.83 1.68 16.22
CA ALA A 32 4.86 1.92 17.22
C ALA A 32 6.27 1.80 16.63
N HIS A 33 6.51 0.79 15.79
CA HIS A 33 7.79 0.60 15.11
C HIS A 33 8.06 1.76 14.13
N ALA A 34 7.07 2.13 13.32
CA ALA A 34 7.18 3.21 12.35
C ALA A 34 7.47 4.56 13.04
N LEU A 35 6.80 4.85 14.14
CA LEU A 35 7.02 6.09 14.89
C LEU A 35 8.41 6.14 15.56
N ARG A 36 8.88 5.01 16.09
CA ARG A 36 10.20 4.92 16.71
C ARG A 36 11.33 5.17 15.71
N ASP A 37 11.25 4.52 14.53
CA ASP A 37 12.37 4.46 13.60
C ASP A 37 12.24 5.46 12.43
N HIS A 38 11.03 5.99 12.20
CA HIS A 38 10.72 6.86 11.06
C HIS A 38 9.79 8.04 11.45
N HIS A 39 9.98 8.59 12.65
CA HIS A 39 9.22 9.77 13.13
C HIS A 39 9.39 11.01 12.24
N ASP A 40 10.41 11.03 11.39
CA ASP A 40 10.70 12.05 10.38
C ASP A 40 10.01 11.81 9.03
N ALA A 41 9.15 10.80 8.92
CA ALA A 41 8.32 10.62 7.74
C ALA A 41 7.26 11.74 7.64
N GLU A 42 7.01 12.19 6.40
CA GLU A 42 6.07 13.29 6.15
C GLU A 42 4.63 12.80 5.99
N LEU A 43 4.44 11.55 5.62
CA LEU A 43 3.14 10.97 5.34
C LEU A 43 3.16 9.46 5.54
N MET A 44 2.08 8.91 6.07
CA MET A 44 1.77 7.48 6.02
C MET A 44 0.60 7.25 5.06
N VAL A 45 0.70 6.23 4.21
CA VAL A 45 -0.39 5.80 3.33
C VAL A 45 -0.72 4.35 3.62
N ILE A 46 -2.02 4.03 3.75
CA ILE A 46 -2.51 2.66 3.90
C ILE A 46 -3.35 2.33 2.67
N THR A 47 -2.89 1.39 1.85
CA THR A 47 -3.46 1.09 0.54
C THR A 47 -4.54 0.01 0.56
N GLY A 48 -5.49 0.12 1.49
CA GLY A 48 -6.72 -0.69 1.49
C GLY A 48 -6.65 -1.97 2.31
N ASP A 49 -7.75 -2.71 2.26
CA ASP A 49 -8.08 -3.83 3.14
C ASP A 49 -7.87 -3.46 4.61
N LEU A 50 -8.59 -2.39 4.99
CA LEU A 50 -8.53 -1.79 6.33
C LEU A 50 -9.25 -2.66 7.35
N SER A 51 -10.43 -3.19 7.01
CA SER A 51 -11.18 -4.17 7.78
C SER A 51 -11.29 -5.48 6.99
N ASP A 52 -11.26 -6.62 7.67
CA ASP A 52 -11.37 -7.95 7.03
C ASP A 52 -12.78 -8.22 6.49
N TRP A 53 -13.80 -7.63 7.14
CA TRP A 53 -15.22 -7.81 6.78
C TRP A 53 -15.96 -6.50 6.48
N GLY A 54 -15.25 -5.37 6.50
CA GLY A 54 -15.85 -4.05 6.31
C GLY A 54 -16.76 -3.64 7.47
N ASP A 55 -16.47 -4.08 8.69
CA ASP A 55 -17.27 -3.82 9.86
C ASP A 55 -17.10 -2.39 10.37
N LEU A 56 -18.19 -1.72 10.68
CA LEU A 56 -18.22 -0.33 11.17
C LEU A 56 -17.34 -0.13 12.40
N THR A 57 -17.35 -1.08 13.33
CA THR A 57 -16.56 -1.03 14.56
C THR A 57 -15.04 -1.04 14.32
N ASP A 58 -14.59 -1.65 13.23
CA ASP A 58 -13.18 -1.64 12.87
C ASP A 58 -12.76 -0.27 12.35
N TYR A 59 -13.60 0.37 11.52
CA TYR A 59 -13.33 1.73 11.06
C TYR A 59 -13.39 2.77 12.19
N GLN A 60 -14.31 2.62 13.15
CA GLN A 60 -14.38 3.48 14.34
C GLN A 60 -13.11 3.34 15.19
N TRP A 61 -12.63 2.11 15.40
CA TRP A 61 -11.40 1.86 16.10
C TRP A 61 -10.19 2.42 15.34
N LEU A 62 -10.14 2.20 14.02
CA LEU A 62 -9.09 2.75 13.17
C LEU A 62 -9.04 4.27 13.27
N ARG A 63 -10.20 4.94 13.16
CA ARG A 63 -10.30 6.40 13.28
C ARG A 63 -9.70 6.89 14.58
N GLN A 64 -10.10 6.28 15.70
CA GLN A 64 -9.56 6.65 17.03
C GLN A 64 -8.03 6.50 17.07
N ARG A 65 -7.47 5.41 16.52
CA ARG A 65 -6.01 5.20 16.50
C ARG A 65 -5.29 6.22 15.64
N LEU A 66 -5.85 6.57 14.49
CA LEU A 66 -5.25 7.54 13.58
C LEU A 66 -5.35 8.98 14.08
N ASP A 67 -6.40 9.33 14.81
CA ASP A 67 -6.55 10.66 15.44
C ASP A 67 -5.48 10.89 16.53
N GLU A 68 -4.98 9.82 17.15
CA GLU A 68 -3.91 9.86 18.17
C GLU A 68 -2.50 9.76 17.52
N TYR A 69 -2.40 9.41 16.25
CA TYR A 69 -1.11 9.20 15.58
C TYR A 69 -0.52 10.53 15.08
N PRO A 70 0.76 10.83 15.37
CA PRO A 70 1.30 12.17 15.15
C PRO A 70 1.62 12.50 13.69
N LEU A 71 1.68 11.49 12.80
CA LEU A 71 1.96 11.71 11.38
C LEU A 71 0.64 11.81 10.60
N PRO A 72 0.58 12.62 9.53
CA PRO A 72 -0.56 12.60 8.61
C PRO A 72 -0.74 11.21 7.99
N VAL A 73 -1.99 10.71 7.96
CA VAL A 73 -2.32 9.42 7.35
C VAL A 73 -3.32 9.62 6.23
N ARG A 74 -3.14 8.88 5.13
CA ARG A 74 -4.09 8.80 4.01
C ARG A 74 -4.48 7.36 3.76
N LEU A 75 -5.74 7.16 3.41
CA LEU A 75 -6.34 5.83 3.29
C LEU A 75 -6.87 5.61 1.87
N CYS A 76 -6.60 4.44 1.30
CA CYS A 76 -7.43 3.84 0.27
C CYS A 76 -8.32 2.77 0.90
N ILE A 77 -9.35 2.32 0.18
CA ILE A 77 -10.11 1.11 0.52
C ILE A 77 -9.77 -0.02 -0.44
N GLY A 78 -9.89 -1.27 0.05
CA GLY A 78 -9.67 -2.48 -0.72
C GLY A 78 -10.96 -3.30 -0.91
N ASN A 79 -10.80 -4.54 -1.36
CA ASN A 79 -11.93 -5.41 -1.66
C ASN A 79 -12.62 -6.01 -0.42
N HIS A 80 -11.97 -6.01 0.72
CA HIS A 80 -12.56 -6.40 2.01
C HIS A 80 -13.36 -5.25 2.64
N ASP A 81 -13.11 -4.01 2.20
CA ASP A 81 -13.76 -2.83 2.77
C ASP A 81 -15.16 -2.59 2.20
N ARG A 82 -16.06 -2.10 3.04
CA ARG A 82 -17.40 -1.64 2.64
C ARG A 82 -17.43 -0.12 2.60
N ARG A 83 -17.42 0.45 1.37
CA ARG A 83 -17.36 1.90 1.15
C ARG A 83 -18.38 2.68 1.99
N ALA A 84 -19.64 2.26 2.05
CA ALA A 84 -20.68 2.96 2.79
C ALA A 84 -20.39 2.98 4.30
N ALA A 85 -19.93 1.87 4.89
CA ALA A 85 -19.54 1.80 6.30
C ALA A 85 -18.28 2.62 6.57
N PHE A 86 -17.30 2.55 5.67
CA PHE A 86 -16.07 3.36 5.76
C PHE A 86 -16.40 4.86 5.74
N LEU A 87 -17.17 5.33 4.74
CA LEU A 87 -17.52 6.75 4.61
C LEU A 87 -18.44 7.27 5.73
N SER A 88 -19.15 6.41 6.44
CA SER A 88 -19.88 6.84 7.63
C SER A 88 -18.95 7.25 8.80
N VAL A 89 -17.68 6.81 8.78
CA VAL A 89 -16.65 7.17 9.77
C VAL A 89 -15.66 8.20 9.21
N PHE A 90 -15.38 8.15 7.91
CA PHE A 90 -14.44 9.03 7.20
C PHE A 90 -15.13 9.78 6.05
N PRO A 91 -16.14 10.62 6.35
CA PRO A 91 -16.96 11.28 5.30
C PRO A 91 -16.16 12.22 4.41
N ASP A 92 -15.10 12.82 4.93
CA ASP A 92 -14.24 13.78 4.22
C ASP A 92 -13.33 13.12 3.17
N LEU A 93 -13.32 11.78 3.07
CA LEU A 93 -12.55 11.04 2.08
C LEU A 93 -13.35 10.67 0.83
N ALA A 94 -14.63 11.07 0.75
CA ALA A 94 -15.45 10.91 -0.45
C ALA A 94 -15.13 12.00 -1.47
N ASP A 95 -15.00 11.62 -2.75
CA ASP A 95 -15.05 12.57 -3.84
C ASP A 95 -16.51 13.00 -4.15
N GLU A 96 -16.67 13.86 -5.17
CA GLU A 96 -17.98 14.35 -5.61
C GLU A 96 -18.94 13.25 -6.11
N ASN A 97 -18.43 12.06 -6.45
CA ASN A 97 -19.18 10.90 -6.92
C ASN A 97 -19.38 9.84 -5.83
N GLY A 98 -18.90 10.08 -4.62
CA GLY A 98 -19.01 9.16 -3.48
C GLY A 98 -17.99 8.01 -3.50
N PHE A 99 -16.90 8.12 -4.26
CA PHE A 99 -15.77 7.22 -4.21
C PHE A 99 -14.72 7.69 -3.19
N VAL A 100 -13.95 6.74 -2.62
CA VAL A 100 -12.86 7.05 -1.70
C VAL A 100 -11.62 7.43 -2.53
N GLN A 101 -11.65 8.64 -3.08
CA GLN A 101 -10.60 9.21 -3.92
C GLN A 101 -10.21 10.59 -3.41
N GLY A 102 -8.93 10.95 -3.57
CA GLY A 102 -8.49 12.24 -3.06
C GLY A 102 -7.09 12.61 -3.50
N ILE A 103 -6.69 13.80 -3.07
CA ILE A 103 -5.42 14.43 -3.38
C ILE A 103 -4.68 14.76 -2.09
N HIS A 104 -3.37 14.68 -2.10
CA HIS A 104 -2.52 15.24 -1.06
C HIS A 104 -1.21 15.73 -1.68
N ASP A 105 -0.92 17.01 -1.55
CA ASP A 105 0.32 17.59 -2.05
C ASP A 105 1.46 17.39 -1.04
N THR A 106 2.62 16.97 -1.54
CA THR A 106 3.84 16.72 -0.77
C THR A 106 5.05 17.36 -1.46
N ALA A 107 6.18 17.39 -0.77
CA ALA A 107 7.44 17.84 -1.36
C ALA A 107 7.91 16.95 -2.54
N ALA A 108 7.49 15.68 -2.60
CA ALA A 108 7.84 14.75 -3.68
C ALA A 108 6.88 14.79 -4.88
N GLY A 109 5.78 15.54 -4.76
CA GLY A 109 4.74 15.66 -5.77
C GLY A 109 3.34 15.45 -5.21
N ARG A 110 2.37 15.42 -6.10
CA ARG A 110 0.96 15.24 -5.79
C ARG A 110 0.62 13.75 -5.66
N CYS A 111 0.17 13.34 -4.50
CA CYS A 111 -0.37 12.00 -4.26
C CYS A 111 -1.83 11.96 -4.70
N LEU A 112 -2.19 10.96 -5.50
CA LEU A 112 -3.56 10.65 -5.88
C LEU A 112 -3.94 9.29 -5.29
N PHE A 113 -5.03 9.27 -4.51
CA PHE A 113 -5.58 8.06 -3.89
C PHE A 113 -6.75 7.59 -4.72
N LEU A 114 -6.72 6.33 -5.15
CA LEU A 114 -7.64 5.77 -6.13
C LEU A 114 -8.49 4.67 -5.50
N ASP A 115 -9.80 4.82 -5.59
CA ASP A 115 -10.76 3.79 -5.16
C ASP A 115 -10.93 2.74 -6.25
N THR A 116 -10.40 1.55 -6.04
CA THR A 116 -10.56 0.42 -6.96
C THR A 116 -11.53 -0.65 -6.44
N ALA A 117 -12.17 -0.43 -5.27
CA ALA A 117 -13.10 -1.36 -4.69
C ALA A 117 -14.43 -1.43 -5.47
N HIS A 118 -15.05 -2.61 -5.47
CA HIS A 118 -16.36 -2.85 -6.04
C HIS A 118 -17.22 -3.68 -5.07
N PRO A 119 -18.50 -3.33 -4.86
CA PRO A 119 -19.31 -3.98 -3.82
C PRO A 119 -19.71 -5.44 -4.12
N GLU A 120 -19.61 -5.87 -5.37
CA GLU A 120 -20.11 -7.19 -5.82
C GLU A 120 -19.00 -8.19 -6.14
N THR A 121 -17.74 -7.80 -6.03
CA THR A 121 -16.61 -8.67 -6.39
C THR A 121 -15.34 -8.27 -5.62
N HIS A 122 -14.49 -9.25 -5.35
CA HIS A 122 -13.13 -9.01 -4.85
C HIS A 122 -12.17 -8.52 -5.93
N ALA A 123 -12.58 -8.48 -7.19
CA ALA A 123 -11.77 -7.92 -8.26
C ALA A 123 -11.88 -6.39 -8.29
N GLY A 124 -10.77 -5.74 -8.59
CA GLY A 124 -10.73 -4.30 -8.74
C GLY A 124 -11.51 -3.83 -9.98
N ARG A 125 -12.20 -2.72 -9.82
CA ARG A 125 -12.93 -2.03 -10.89
C ARG A 125 -12.59 -0.54 -10.89
N TYR A 126 -12.55 0.05 -12.07
CA TYR A 126 -12.28 1.49 -12.23
C TYR A 126 -13.17 2.04 -13.35
N CYS A 127 -14.39 2.43 -12.98
CA CYS A 127 -15.46 2.85 -13.92
C CYS A 127 -15.13 4.19 -14.60
N GLU A 128 -15.99 4.59 -15.54
CA GLU A 128 -15.81 5.84 -16.31
C GLU A 128 -15.74 7.08 -15.43
N ASP A 129 -16.54 7.18 -14.37
CA ASP A 129 -16.52 8.32 -13.44
C ASP A 129 -15.14 8.43 -12.75
N ARG A 130 -14.60 7.30 -12.26
CA ARG A 130 -13.27 7.26 -11.63
C ARG A 130 -12.14 7.54 -12.63
N LEU A 131 -12.27 7.03 -13.86
CA LEU A 131 -11.34 7.35 -14.96
C LEU A 131 -11.38 8.84 -15.29
N GLY A 132 -12.58 9.42 -15.39
CA GLY A 132 -12.78 10.86 -15.64
C GLY A 132 -12.18 11.73 -14.53
N TRP A 133 -12.39 11.33 -13.27
CA TRP A 133 -11.78 12.00 -12.12
C TRP A 133 -10.24 11.97 -12.21
N LEU A 134 -9.65 10.80 -12.45
CA LEU A 134 -8.20 10.65 -12.56
C LEU A 134 -7.63 11.47 -13.75
N GLU A 135 -8.28 11.43 -14.91
CA GLU A 135 -7.89 12.23 -16.09
C GLU A 135 -7.86 13.72 -15.75
N ALA A 136 -8.93 14.23 -15.09
CA ALA A 136 -9.01 15.62 -14.69
C ALA A 136 -7.86 16.00 -13.73
N ARG A 137 -7.58 15.16 -12.71
CA ARG A 137 -6.48 15.42 -11.76
C ARG A 137 -5.10 15.40 -12.41
N LEU A 138 -4.88 14.52 -13.39
CA LEU A 138 -3.62 14.46 -14.14
C LEU A 138 -3.48 15.61 -15.15
N ALA A 139 -4.60 16.15 -15.65
CA ALA A 139 -4.60 17.27 -16.60
C ALA A 139 -4.40 18.63 -15.92
N GLU A 140 -4.96 18.82 -14.72
CA GLU A 140 -4.94 20.12 -14.01
C GLU A 140 -3.58 20.51 -13.39
N HIS A 141 -2.63 19.54 -13.32
CA HIS A 141 -1.33 19.77 -12.69
C HIS A 141 -0.20 19.17 -13.53
N ASP A 142 0.97 19.80 -13.51
CA ASP A 142 2.12 19.36 -14.30
C ASP A 142 2.91 18.20 -13.67
N GLY A 143 2.50 17.73 -12.51
CA GLY A 143 3.18 16.67 -11.75
C GLY A 143 4.34 17.22 -10.92
N PRO A 144 5.21 16.34 -10.39
CA PRO A 144 5.11 14.88 -10.49
C PRO A 144 3.93 14.31 -9.67
N PHE A 145 3.45 13.14 -10.09
CA PHE A 145 2.37 12.41 -9.40
C PHE A 145 2.86 11.11 -8.79
N LEU A 146 2.25 10.73 -7.66
CA LEU A 146 2.38 9.44 -7.00
C LEU A 146 0.98 8.84 -6.90
N LEU A 147 0.76 7.65 -7.46
CA LEU A 147 -0.55 7.00 -7.44
C LEU A 147 -0.58 5.93 -6.36
N PHE A 148 -1.64 5.91 -5.56
CA PHE A 148 -1.89 4.91 -4.54
C PHE A 148 -3.24 4.25 -4.80
N MET A 149 -3.26 2.92 -4.84
CA MET A 149 -4.45 2.13 -5.09
C MET A 149 -4.36 0.80 -4.34
N HIS A 150 -5.46 0.04 -4.27
CA HIS A 150 -5.41 -1.27 -3.61
C HIS A 150 -5.05 -2.38 -4.59
N HIS A 151 -5.84 -2.58 -5.63
CA HIS A 151 -5.66 -3.71 -6.56
C HIS A 151 -4.45 -3.52 -7.47
N ASN A 152 -3.75 -4.62 -7.77
CA ASN A 152 -2.64 -4.62 -8.71
C ASN A 152 -3.11 -4.21 -10.13
N PRO A 153 -2.47 -3.18 -10.74
CA PRO A 153 -2.89 -2.65 -12.05
C PRO A 153 -2.30 -3.41 -13.23
N MET A 154 -1.60 -4.51 -12.99
CA MET A 154 -1.00 -5.37 -13.99
C MET A 154 -1.05 -6.83 -13.52
N PRO A 155 -0.95 -7.81 -14.43
CA PRO A 155 -0.77 -9.22 -14.05
C PRO A 155 0.49 -9.42 -13.20
N VAL A 156 0.37 -10.23 -12.15
CA VAL A 156 1.49 -10.63 -11.27
C VAL A 156 1.92 -12.07 -11.54
N HIS A 157 1.28 -12.73 -12.50
CA HIS A 157 1.52 -14.11 -12.93
C HIS A 157 1.32 -15.15 -11.84
N LEU A 158 0.45 -14.83 -10.89
CA LEU A 158 -0.10 -15.73 -9.89
C LEU A 158 -1.61 -15.81 -10.15
N ALA A 159 -2.07 -16.94 -10.69
CA ALA A 159 -3.42 -17.07 -11.23
C ALA A 159 -4.54 -16.65 -10.27
N PRO A 160 -4.50 -16.96 -8.95
CA PRO A 160 -5.53 -16.48 -8.02
C PRO A 160 -5.59 -14.96 -7.91
N PHE A 161 -4.45 -14.27 -7.85
CA PHE A 161 -4.41 -12.80 -7.79
C PHE A 161 -4.77 -12.16 -9.12
N ASP A 162 -4.38 -12.79 -10.24
CA ASP A 162 -4.71 -12.26 -11.57
C ASP A 162 -6.21 -12.32 -11.88
N GLN A 163 -6.96 -13.20 -11.21
CA GLN A 163 -8.43 -13.26 -11.34
C GLN A 163 -9.14 -12.11 -10.60
N ILE A 164 -8.50 -11.57 -9.56
CA ILE A 164 -9.07 -10.49 -8.73
C ILE A 164 -8.28 -9.18 -8.80
N ARG A 165 -7.38 -9.03 -9.78
CA ARG A 165 -6.67 -7.78 -10.06
C ARG A 165 -7.62 -6.67 -10.52
N LEU A 166 -7.11 -5.51 -10.84
CA LEU A 166 -7.87 -4.48 -11.55
C LEU A 166 -8.32 -5.01 -12.93
N LEU A 167 -9.61 -5.35 -13.10
CA LEU A 167 -10.12 -5.93 -14.34
C LEU A 167 -10.30 -4.87 -15.44
N ASP A 168 -10.51 -3.60 -15.09
CA ASP A 168 -10.56 -2.49 -16.04
C ASP A 168 -9.14 -1.96 -16.35
N GLU A 169 -8.17 -2.86 -16.41
CA GLU A 169 -6.75 -2.52 -16.59
C GLU A 169 -6.45 -1.82 -17.92
N ALA A 170 -7.15 -2.16 -19.00
CA ALA A 170 -6.85 -1.62 -20.31
C ALA A 170 -7.16 -0.10 -20.40
N PRO A 171 -8.36 0.40 -20.04
CA PRO A 171 -8.63 1.84 -20.01
C PRO A 171 -7.78 2.56 -18.96
N PHE A 172 -7.55 1.98 -17.78
CA PHE A 172 -6.66 2.56 -16.77
C PHE A 172 -5.23 2.70 -17.30
N ARG A 173 -4.66 1.62 -17.86
CA ARG A 173 -3.31 1.61 -18.42
C ARG A 173 -3.15 2.58 -19.58
N GLN A 174 -4.17 2.72 -20.44
CA GLN A 174 -4.18 3.69 -21.52
C GLN A 174 -4.15 5.13 -20.98
N LEU A 175 -4.95 5.40 -19.96
CA LEU A 175 -5.00 6.72 -19.32
C LEU A 175 -3.67 7.09 -18.68
N VAL A 176 -3.15 6.28 -17.78
CA VAL A 176 -1.88 6.59 -17.09
C VAL A 176 -0.70 6.62 -18.09
N GLY A 177 -0.76 5.82 -19.16
CA GLY A 177 0.23 5.82 -20.22
C GLY A 177 0.33 7.14 -20.99
N ARG A 178 -0.80 7.85 -21.19
CA ARG A 178 -0.78 9.21 -21.79
C ARG A 178 -0.06 10.23 -20.90
N HIS A 179 -0.14 10.04 -19.58
CA HIS A 179 0.44 10.93 -18.57
C HIS A 179 1.74 10.40 -17.94
N ARG A 180 2.34 9.32 -18.52
CA ARG A 180 3.47 8.61 -17.89
C ARG A 180 4.66 9.50 -17.52
N ALA A 181 4.91 10.57 -18.28
CA ALA A 181 6.02 11.48 -18.02
C ALA A 181 5.82 12.30 -16.72
N LYS A 182 4.58 12.39 -16.23
CA LYS A 182 4.23 13.10 -14.99
C LYS A 182 4.10 12.17 -13.78
N ILE A 183 4.00 10.84 -13.97
CA ILE A 183 3.76 9.87 -12.90
C ILE A 183 5.06 9.17 -12.55
N ARG A 184 5.52 9.35 -11.31
CA ARG A 184 6.78 8.78 -10.82
C ARG A 184 6.66 7.32 -10.39
N HIS A 185 5.54 6.96 -9.75
CA HIS A 185 5.37 5.63 -9.18
C HIS A 185 3.89 5.29 -8.93
N VAL A 186 3.56 4.00 -8.99
CA VAL A 186 2.26 3.44 -8.57
C VAL A 186 2.48 2.50 -7.40
N PHE A 187 1.87 2.79 -6.26
CA PHE A 187 1.89 1.96 -5.07
C PHE A 187 0.58 1.20 -4.94
N PHE A 188 0.66 -0.11 -4.65
CA PHE A 188 -0.54 -0.94 -4.49
C PHE A 188 -0.38 -1.97 -3.38
N GLY A 189 -1.50 -2.58 -2.94
CA GLY A 189 -1.57 -3.62 -1.92
C GLY A 189 -2.05 -4.96 -2.46
N HIS A 190 -3.09 -5.53 -1.84
CA HIS A 190 -3.90 -6.66 -2.30
C HIS A 190 -3.19 -8.02 -2.39
N CYS A 191 -1.99 -8.04 -2.93
CA CYS A 191 -1.28 -9.30 -3.16
C CYS A 191 -0.56 -9.85 -1.91
N HIS A 192 -0.40 -9.04 -0.86
CA HIS A 192 0.37 -9.37 0.35
C HIS A 192 1.79 -9.89 0.02
N LEU A 193 2.35 -9.44 -1.09
CA LEU A 193 3.66 -9.85 -1.63
C LEU A 193 4.52 -8.63 -1.93
N PRO A 194 5.83 -8.71 -1.70
CA PRO A 194 6.75 -7.71 -2.24
C PRO A 194 6.87 -7.91 -3.76
N LEU A 195 6.34 -6.96 -4.51
CA LEU A 195 6.36 -6.98 -5.97
C LEU A 195 7.00 -5.70 -6.51
N ALA A 196 7.80 -5.84 -7.53
CA ALA A 196 8.33 -4.74 -8.32
C ALA A 196 8.06 -4.99 -9.81
N GLY A 197 7.49 -3.99 -10.48
CA GLY A 197 7.13 -4.10 -11.88
C GLY A 197 6.87 -2.74 -12.50
N SER A 198 6.09 -2.72 -13.57
CA SER A 198 5.67 -1.47 -14.20
C SER A 198 4.30 -1.61 -14.85
N VAL A 199 3.54 -0.52 -14.88
CA VAL A 199 2.30 -0.37 -15.63
C VAL A 199 2.43 0.79 -16.61
N ALA A 200 2.23 0.53 -17.90
CA ALA A 200 2.42 1.50 -18.98
C ALA A 200 3.82 2.19 -18.98
N GLY A 201 4.86 1.48 -18.51
CA GLY A 201 6.21 2.01 -18.35
C GLY A 201 6.44 2.85 -17.08
N ILE A 202 5.44 2.99 -16.21
CA ILE A 202 5.56 3.66 -14.91
C ILE A 202 5.96 2.61 -13.88
N PRO A 203 7.01 2.84 -13.05
CA PRO A 203 7.36 1.92 -11.97
C PRO A 203 6.18 1.66 -11.03
N ALA A 204 6.03 0.42 -10.60
CA ALA A 204 4.96 0.02 -9.69
C ALA A 204 5.47 -0.99 -8.67
N SER A 205 5.00 -0.89 -7.43
CA SER A 205 5.41 -1.80 -6.36
C SER A 205 4.31 -2.05 -5.34
N SER A 206 4.36 -3.22 -4.73
CA SER A 206 3.61 -3.57 -3.54
C SER A 206 4.51 -4.16 -2.47
N LEU A 207 3.93 -4.38 -1.31
CA LEU A 207 4.62 -4.86 -0.13
C LEU A 207 3.89 -6.07 0.47
N ARG A 208 4.54 -6.74 1.38
CA ARG A 208 3.89 -7.73 2.23
C ARG A 208 2.86 -7.03 3.12
N GLY A 209 1.72 -7.67 3.33
CA GLY A 209 0.66 -7.13 4.18
C GLY A 209 1.13 -6.86 5.61
N THR A 210 0.55 -5.84 6.22
CA THR A 210 0.84 -5.45 7.61
C THR A 210 0.35 -6.51 8.60
N ASN A 211 -0.69 -7.28 8.25
CA ASN A 211 -1.19 -8.36 9.13
C ASN A 211 -0.60 -9.71 8.76
N HIS A 212 -0.72 -10.15 7.52
CA HIS A 212 -0.27 -11.47 7.07
C HIS A 212 0.34 -11.40 5.67
N ALA A 213 1.04 -12.46 5.30
CA ALA A 213 1.76 -12.56 4.04
C ALA A 213 1.17 -13.63 3.14
N SER A 214 1.21 -13.41 1.85
CA SER A 214 1.08 -14.47 0.84
C SER A 214 2.43 -15.11 0.54
N PHE A 215 2.40 -16.23 -0.16
CA PHE A 215 3.59 -16.91 -0.67
C PHE A 215 3.45 -17.09 -2.20
N PRO A 216 4.46 -16.75 -3.01
CA PRO A 216 4.35 -16.85 -4.47
C PRO A 216 4.40 -18.31 -4.94
N LEU A 217 3.25 -18.98 -4.94
CA LEU A 217 3.10 -20.37 -5.36
C LEU A 217 2.61 -20.44 -6.81
N PHE A 218 3.53 -20.39 -7.78
CA PHE A 218 3.21 -20.31 -9.21
C PHE A 218 2.51 -21.55 -9.79
N SER A 219 2.55 -22.68 -9.08
CA SER A 219 1.83 -23.90 -9.47
C SER A 219 0.37 -23.91 -9.03
N GLU A 220 -0.02 -23.05 -8.09
CA GLU A 220 -1.42 -22.94 -7.63
C GLU A 220 -2.21 -22.07 -8.59
N THR A 221 -3.40 -22.52 -8.98
CA THR A 221 -4.23 -21.85 -9.98
C THR A 221 -5.60 -21.43 -9.49
N ARG A 222 -5.99 -21.81 -8.28
CA ARG A 222 -7.36 -21.59 -7.74
C ARG A 222 -7.41 -20.87 -6.40
N LEU A 223 -6.46 -21.15 -5.50
CA LEU A 223 -6.51 -20.67 -4.12
C LEU A 223 -5.34 -19.73 -3.82
N LEU A 224 -5.60 -18.74 -3.00
CA LEU A 224 -4.55 -17.88 -2.47
C LEU A 224 -3.69 -18.67 -1.49
N SER A 225 -2.38 -18.46 -1.56
CA SER A 225 -1.42 -19.07 -0.65
C SER A 225 -1.03 -18.09 0.45
N ALA A 226 -1.07 -18.54 1.70
CA ALA A 226 -0.63 -17.75 2.86
C ALA A 226 0.71 -18.27 3.40
N SER A 227 1.41 -17.47 4.17
CA SER A 227 2.66 -17.84 4.82
C SER A 227 2.86 -17.13 6.15
N ASP A 228 3.71 -17.73 7.00
CA ASP A 228 4.10 -17.16 8.30
C ASP A 228 5.31 -16.22 8.21
N LEU A 229 5.60 -15.68 7.04
CA LEU A 229 6.63 -14.68 6.88
C LEU A 229 6.37 -13.46 7.78
N PRO A 230 7.41 -12.75 8.24
CA PRO A 230 7.25 -11.56 9.07
C PRO A 230 6.37 -10.51 8.42
N GLN A 231 5.57 -9.82 9.22
CA GLN A 231 4.80 -8.65 8.78
C GLN A 231 5.73 -7.51 8.40
N ALA A 232 5.29 -6.69 7.43
CA ALA A 232 6.12 -5.62 6.92
C ALA A 232 5.32 -4.35 6.59
N TYR A 233 6.05 -3.26 6.43
CA TYR A 233 5.60 -2.04 5.78
C TYR A 233 6.71 -1.46 4.91
N GLY A 234 6.38 -0.49 4.07
CA GLY A 234 7.33 0.20 3.20
C GLY A 234 7.86 1.49 3.79
N VAL A 235 9.15 1.72 3.60
CA VAL A 235 9.77 3.03 3.78
C VAL A 235 10.20 3.51 2.40
N VAL A 236 9.62 4.62 1.95
CA VAL A 236 9.82 5.14 0.60
C VAL A 236 10.59 6.45 0.68
N PHE A 237 11.70 6.52 -0.03
CA PHE A 237 12.50 7.73 -0.19
C PHE A 237 12.33 8.31 -1.58
N PHE A 238 12.15 9.62 -1.62
CA PHE A 238 12.05 10.38 -2.87
C PHE A 238 13.18 11.39 -2.95
N GLY A 239 13.98 11.29 -4.00
CA GLY A 239 14.88 12.34 -4.45
C GLY A 239 14.33 13.04 -5.69
N ASP A 240 15.13 13.87 -6.34
CA ASP A 240 14.68 14.66 -7.51
C ASP A 240 14.35 13.74 -8.70
N ASP A 241 15.14 12.69 -8.90
CA ASP A 241 15.09 11.81 -10.06
C ASP A 241 14.94 10.30 -9.71
N TYR A 242 14.76 9.95 -8.43
CA TYR A 242 14.63 8.57 -7.99
C TYR A 242 13.51 8.36 -6.96
N VAL A 243 13.02 7.13 -6.92
CA VAL A 243 12.17 6.59 -5.85
C VAL A 243 12.80 5.29 -5.38
N THR A 244 13.05 5.19 -4.06
CA THR A 244 13.57 3.96 -3.45
C THR A 244 12.55 3.42 -2.47
N VAL A 245 12.18 2.14 -2.61
CA VAL A 245 11.23 1.47 -1.74
C VAL A 245 11.95 0.38 -0.96
N HIS A 246 11.97 0.52 0.36
CA HIS A 246 12.44 -0.52 1.27
C HIS A 246 11.25 -1.22 1.91
N MET A 247 11.30 -2.55 2.01
CA MET A 247 10.40 -3.31 2.84
C MET A 247 11.05 -3.53 4.21
N VAL A 248 10.39 -3.05 5.27
CA VAL A 248 10.82 -3.16 6.66
C VAL A 248 9.99 -4.22 7.36
N GLU A 249 10.62 -5.31 7.74
CA GLU A 249 9.99 -6.44 8.41
C GLU A 249 9.92 -6.19 9.93
N PHE A 250 8.95 -5.41 10.38
CA PHE A 250 8.76 -5.10 11.81
C PHE A 250 8.36 -6.31 12.65
N GLY A 251 7.91 -7.37 11.99
CA GLY A 251 7.60 -8.66 12.62
C GLY A 251 8.81 -9.60 12.72
N TYR A 252 9.99 -9.20 12.24
CA TYR A 252 11.21 -10.00 12.36
C TYR A 252 11.80 -9.87 13.77
N ASP A 253 12.04 -10.99 14.42
CA ASP A 253 12.60 -11.11 15.79
C ASP A 253 13.91 -11.91 15.84
N GLY A 254 14.49 -12.21 14.68
CA GLY A 254 15.81 -12.83 14.58
C GLY A 254 16.96 -11.85 14.85
N PRO A 255 18.20 -12.33 14.91
CA PRO A 255 19.38 -11.51 15.18
C PRO A 255 19.69 -10.59 13.99
N ILE A 256 19.93 -9.31 14.26
CA ILE A 256 20.50 -8.35 13.30
C ILE A 256 21.99 -8.22 13.57
N ARG A 257 22.82 -8.40 12.54
CA ARG A 257 24.26 -8.27 12.61
C ARG A 257 24.68 -7.02 11.84
N VAL A 258 25.65 -6.30 12.38
CA VAL A 258 26.31 -5.18 11.70
C VAL A 258 27.61 -5.71 11.14
N GLU A 259 27.75 -5.67 9.83
CA GLU A 259 28.89 -6.24 9.10
C GLU A 259 29.50 -5.18 8.16
N GLY A 260 30.74 -5.36 7.82
CA GLY A 260 31.46 -4.49 6.89
C GLY A 260 32.67 -3.76 7.52
N SER A 261 33.29 -2.88 6.75
CA SER A 261 34.39 -2.04 7.19
C SER A 261 33.93 -0.56 7.24
N PRO A 262 34.31 0.19 8.29
CA PRO A 262 34.09 1.65 8.34
C PRO A 262 34.75 2.40 7.18
N ASP A 263 35.87 1.88 6.65
CA ASP A 263 36.53 2.39 5.45
C ASP A 263 36.48 1.37 4.32
N TYR A 264 35.54 1.54 3.39
CA TYR A 264 35.38 0.66 2.24
C TYR A 264 36.55 0.72 1.23
N LYS A 265 37.49 1.66 1.39
CA LYS A 265 38.74 1.69 0.62
C LYS A 265 39.78 0.74 1.19
N ALA A 266 39.70 0.45 2.49
CA ALA A 266 40.56 -0.48 3.21
C ALA A 266 39.87 -1.85 3.42
N TRP A 267 39.21 -2.34 2.40
CA TRP A 267 38.47 -3.63 2.44
C TRP A 267 39.46 -4.79 2.46
N ASP A 268 39.71 -5.37 3.60
CA ASP A 268 40.54 -6.55 3.76
C ASP A 268 39.88 -7.54 4.75
N ARG A 269 40.45 -8.75 4.79
CA ARG A 269 39.89 -9.86 5.56
C ARG A 269 40.04 -9.64 7.08
N GLU A 270 40.99 -8.87 7.54
CA GLU A 270 41.29 -8.64 8.96
C GLU A 270 40.43 -7.53 9.56
N THR A 271 40.11 -6.51 8.76
CA THR A 271 39.35 -5.34 9.18
C THR A 271 37.84 -5.46 9.00
N MET A 272 37.38 -6.49 8.22
CA MET A 272 35.98 -6.74 8.05
C MET A 272 35.29 -7.33 9.30
N ALA A 273 34.35 -6.59 9.87
CA ALA A 273 33.43 -7.12 10.87
C ALA A 273 32.43 -8.10 10.20
N ARG A 274 32.19 -9.26 10.80
CA ARG A 274 31.25 -10.28 10.35
C ARG A 274 30.43 -10.86 11.49
#